data_645b4f88c8be7df541ed3fd05ada7dca
#
_entry.id   645b4f88c8be7df541ed3fd05ada7dca
#
_cell.length_a   1.000
_cell.length_b   1.000
_cell.length_c   1.000
_cell.angle_alpha   90.00
_cell.angle_beta   90.00
_cell.angle_gamma   90.00
#
_symmetry.space_group_name_H-M   'P 1'
#
loop_
_entity.id
_entity.type
_entity.pdbx_description
1 polymer ?
#
loop_
_entity_poly.entity_id
_entity_poly.type
_entity_poly.pdbx_seq_one_letter_code
_entity_poly.pdbx_strand_id
1 'polypeptide(L)'
;MAGAAAGAFYQAPRHRRRVITLAAICAVAPDLDLIGWPLGISPYAPLGHRGLSHSIPFAVLLGGIAALAFLSDVTRHERVAAAAALILATTTHSVLDALTTYSPTGPAFWAPFSNHRYRFPWMPLTGAGGFETDFGREALYVCLPALVLILLIEWWRHRHARILPE
;
A
#
# COMPACT_ATOMS: atom_id res chain seq x y z
N MET A 1 -0.85 5.38 6.07
CA MET A 1 0.27 5.07 6.98
C MET A 1 1.10 3.88 6.51
N ALA A 2 0.51 2.72 6.20
CA ALA A 2 1.26 1.53 5.73
C ALA A 2 2.10 1.80 4.47
N GLY A 3 1.56 2.52 3.48
CA GLY A 3 2.32 2.91 2.28
C GLY A 3 3.52 3.81 2.58
N ALA A 4 3.39 4.75 3.52
CA ALA A 4 4.51 5.58 3.95
C ALA A 4 5.59 4.76 4.67
N ALA A 5 5.19 3.74 5.46
CA ALA A 5 6.12 2.80 6.08
C ALA A 5 6.93 2.02 5.02
N ALA A 6 6.27 1.51 3.97
CA ALA A 6 6.96 0.84 2.87
C ALA A 6 8.00 1.77 2.20
N GLY A 7 7.65 3.05 1.95
CA GLY A 7 8.59 4.04 1.42
C GLY A 7 9.75 4.37 2.37
N ALA A 8 9.58 4.19 3.68
CA ALA A 8 10.63 4.47 4.66
C ALA A 8 11.81 3.50 4.58
N PHE A 9 11.64 2.30 4.02
CA PHE A 9 12.74 1.38 3.74
C PHE A 9 13.67 1.85 2.62
N TYR A 10 13.26 2.81 1.80
CA TYR A 10 14.10 3.39 0.78
C TYR A 10 15.24 4.20 1.40
N GLN A 11 16.48 3.86 1.08
CA GLN A 11 17.66 4.33 1.81
C GLN A 11 18.34 5.58 1.22
N ALA A 12 18.03 5.99 -0.01
CA ALA A 12 18.66 7.16 -0.61
C ALA A 12 18.12 8.48 -0.02
N PRO A 13 18.90 9.25 0.76
CA PRO A 13 18.36 10.39 1.53
C PRO A 13 17.79 11.50 0.64
N ARG A 14 18.43 11.74 -0.51
CA ARG A 14 18.13 12.86 -1.43
C ARG A 14 16.70 12.78 -2.00
N HIS A 15 16.19 11.58 -2.28
CA HIS A 15 14.89 11.39 -2.94
C HIS A 15 13.84 10.76 -2.01
N ARG A 16 14.20 10.54 -0.76
CA ARG A 16 13.36 9.79 0.20
C ARG A 16 11.96 10.38 0.39
N ARG A 17 11.86 11.70 0.55
CA ARG A 17 10.55 12.35 0.71
C ARG A 17 9.64 12.11 -0.52
N ARG A 18 10.20 12.22 -1.73
CA ARG A 18 9.50 11.95 -2.98
C ARG A 18 8.99 10.50 -3.01
N VAL A 19 9.83 9.53 -2.66
CA VAL A 19 9.44 8.10 -2.63
C VAL A 19 8.37 7.84 -1.57
N ILE A 20 8.46 8.41 -0.38
CA ILE A 20 7.43 8.29 0.66
C ILE A 20 6.08 8.86 0.18
N THR A 21 6.09 10.03 -0.46
CA THR A 21 4.88 10.64 -1.01
C THR A 21 4.27 9.77 -2.10
N LEU A 22 5.08 9.30 -3.05
CA LEU A 22 4.60 8.38 -4.10
C LEU A 22 4.08 7.07 -3.52
N ALA A 23 4.73 6.51 -2.50
CA ALA A 23 4.29 5.30 -1.83
C ALA A 23 2.94 5.50 -1.12
N ALA A 24 2.71 6.65 -0.50
CA ALA A 24 1.41 6.99 0.08
C ALA A 24 0.32 7.10 -0.98
N ILE A 25 0.60 7.75 -2.12
CA ILE A 25 -0.33 7.86 -3.25
C ILE A 25 -0.63 6.48 -3.84
N CYS A 26 0.40 5.68 -4.11
CA CYS A 26 0.26 4.33 -4.65
C CYS A 26 -0.54 3.41 -3.70
N ALA A 27 -0.39 3.59 -2.38
CA ALA A 27 -1.13 2.81 -1.40
C ALA A 27 -2.63 3.12 -1.39
N VAL A 28 -3.05 4.31 -1.81
CA VAL A 28 -4.47 4.71 -1.86
C VAL A 28 -5.07 4.52 -3.26
N ALA A 29 -4.23 4.44 -4.28
CA ALA A 29 -4.68 4.36 -5.68
C ALA A 29 -5.65 3.19 -5.99
N PRO A 30 -5.55 2.00 -5.37
CA PRO A 30 -6.53 0.93 -5.59
C PRO A 30 -7.96 1.37 -5.31
N ASP A 31 -8.20 2.18 -4.28
CA ASP A 31 -9.53 2.64 -3.87
C ASP A 31 -10.19 3.63 -4.84
N LEU A 32 -9.47 4.09 -5.87
CA LEU A 32 -10.08 4.86 -6.96
C LEU A 32 -11.16 4.05 -7.70
N ASP A 33 -11.16 2.72 -7.58
CA ASP A 33 -12.21 1.85 -8.13
C ASP A 33 -13.58 2.06 -7.46
N LEU A 34 -13.64 2.68 -6.28
CA LEU A 34 -14.89 3.09 -5.64
C LEU A 34 -15.73 4.03 -6.50
N ILE A 35 -15.12 4.73 -7.46
CA ILE A 35 -15.83 5.54 -8.48
C ILE A 35 -16.79 4.66 -9.29
N GLY A 36 -16.49 3.37 -9.42
CA GLY A 36 -17.37 2.41 -10.10
C GLY A 36 -18.71 2.20 -9.39
N TRP A 37 -18.78 2.44 -8.09
CA TRP A 37 -20.01 2.21 -7.30
C TRP A 37 -21.20 3.07 -7.74
N PRO A 38 -21.09 4.40 -7.80
CA PRO A 38 -22.16 5.23 -8.33
C PRO A 38 -22.46 5.00 -9.81
N LEU A 39 -21.55 4.35 -10.54
CA LEU A 39 -21.75 3.96 -11.95
C LEU A 39 -22.43 2.59 -12.09
N GLY A 40 -22.84 1.96 -10.97
CA GLY A 40 -23.53 0.68 -10.97
C GLY A 40 -22.63 -0.53 -11.26
N ILE A 41 -21.30 -0.39 -11.16
CA ILE A 41 -20.36 -1.49 -11.33
C ILE A 41 -20.46 -2.40 -10.11
N SER A 42 -20.83 -3.66 -10.32
CA SER A 42 -20.91 -4.65 -9.26
C SER A 42 -19.54 -4.88 -8.59
N PRO A 43 -19.48 -5.00 -7.25
CA PRO A 43 -18.23 -5.33 -6.56
C PRO A 43 -17.68 -6.71 -6.96
N TYR A 44 -18.50 -7.58 -7.55
CA TYR A 44 -18.06 -8.89 -8.07
C TYR A 44 -17.49 -8.82 -9.48
N ALA A 45 -17.66 -7.70 -10.18
CA ALA A 45 -17.09 -7.50 -11.51
C ALA A 45 -15.57 -7.37 -11.46
N PRO A 46 -14.85 -7.68 -12.55
CA PRO A 46 -13.39 -7.49 -12.61
C PRO A 46 -12.92 -6.05 -12.35
N LEU A 47 -13.72 -5.06 -12.78
CA LEU A 47 -13.49 -3.63 -12.54
C LEU A 47 -14.23 -3.09 -11.29
N GLY A 48 -14.90 -3.95 -10.55
CA GLY A 48 -15.56 -3.59 -9.29
C GLY A 48 -14.55 -3.45 -8.15
N HIS A 49 -15.02 -2.90 -7.04
CA HIS A 49 -14.19 -2.67 -5.86
C HIS A 49 -13.51 -3.98 -5.39
N ARG A 50 -12.22 -3.88 -5.09
CA ARG A 50 -11.29 -4.98 -4.80
C ARG A 50 -11.04 -5.92 -5.98
N GLY A 51 -11.33 -5.47 -7.21
CA GLY A 51 -11.05 -6.19 -8.45
C GLY A 51 -9.62 -5.99 -8.96
N LEU A 52 -9.50 -5.60 -10.22
CA LEU A 52 -8.24 -5.42 -10.92
C LEU A 52 -7.29 -4.45 -10.22
N SER A 53 -7.80 -3.34 -9.72
CA SER A 53 -7.02 -2.30 -9.01
C SER A 53 -6.32 -2.80 -7.74
N HIS A 54 -6.85 -3.86 -7.12
CA HIS A 54 -6.29 -4.49 -5.92
C HIS A 54 -5.44 -5.72 -6.21
N SER A 55 -5.09 -5.94 -7.48
CA SER A 55 -4.27 -7.09 -7.88
C SER A 55 -2.78 -6.81 -7.77
N ILE A 56 -1.98 -7.88 -7.61
CA ILE A 56 -0.52 -7.80 -7.63
C ILE A 56 -0.02 -7.33 -9.02
N PRO A 57 -0.55 -7.81 -10.16
CA PRO A 57 -0.18 -7.27 -11.46
C PRO A 57 -0.42 -5.76 -11.60
N PHE A 58 -1.54 -5.25 -11.08
CA PHE A 58 -1.79 -3.81 -11.05
C PHE A 58 -0.77 -3.07 -10.18
N ALA A 59 -0.44 -3.58 -9.00
CA ALA A 59 0.56 -2.98 -8.13
C ALA A 59 1.94 -2.91 -8.81
N VAL A 60 2.35 -3.96 -9.52
CA VAL A 60 3.60 -3.98 -10.29
C VAL A 60 3.58 -2.94 -11.41
N LEU A 61 2.49 -2.85 -12.15
CA LEU A 61 2.33 -1.87 -13.23
C LEU A 61 2.35 -0.44 -12.68
N LEU A 62 1.56 -0.16 -11.66
CA LEU A 62 1.47 1.17 -11.05
C LEU A 62 2.80 1.62 -10.46
N GLY A 63 3.43 0.78 -9.64
CA GLY A 63 4.72 1.09 -8.99
C GLY A 63 5.84 1.25 -10.01
N GLY A 64 5.86 0.42 -11.06
CA GLY A 64 6.81 0.53 -12.16
C GLY A 64 6.65 1.83 -12.95
N ILE A 65 5.43 2.15 -13.38
CA ILE A 65 5.13 3.40 -14.10
C ILE A 65 5.44 4.61 -13.23
N ALA A 66 5.04 4.61 -11.97
CA ALA A 66 5.32 5.73 -11.05
C ALA A 66 6.82 5.95 -10.86
N ALA A 67 7.61 4.88 -10.71
CA ALA A 67 9.06 4.99 -10.59
C ALA A 67 9.70 5.52 -11.88
N LEU A 68 9.26 5.09 -13.04
CA LEU A 68 9.78 5.55 -14.33
C LEU A 68 9.41 7.02 -14.59
N ALA A 69 8.18 7.41 -14.30
CA ALA A 69 7.68 8.75 -14.59
C ALA A 69 8.23 9.81 -13.61
N PHE A 70 8.32 9.49 -12.33
CA PHE A 70 8.61 10.48 -11.29
C PHE A 70 10.01 10.38 -10.68
N LEU A 71 10.79 9.36 -11.05
CA LEU A 71 12.15 9.14 -10.55
C LEU A 71 13.14 8.93 -11.72
N SER A 72 13.03 9.74 -12.78
CA SER A 72 13.93 9.68 -13.94
C SER A 72 15.33 10.19 -13.63
N ASP A 73 15.46 11.05 -12.62
CA ASP A 73 16.68 11.73 -12.18
C ASP A 73 17.52 10.95 -11.16
N VAL A 74 17.10 9.73 -10.78
CA VAL A 74 17.85 8.85 -9.87
C VAL A 74 18.59 7.76 -10.64
N THR A 75 19.59 7.15 -10.01
CA THR A 75 20.30 6.01 -10.60
C THR A 75 19.35 4.83 -10.86
N ARG A 76 19.73 3.92 -11.78
CA ARG A 76 18.93 2.73 -12.09
C ARG A 76 18.65 1.88 -10.83
N HIS A 77 19.67 1.72 -9.98
CA HIS A 77 19.54 0.94 -8.76
C HIS A 77 18.54 1.58 -7.78
N GLU A 78 18.64 2.88 -7.55
CA GLU A 78 17.71 3.63 -6.70
C GLU A 78 16.27 3.58 -7.25
N ARG A 79 16.11 3.66 -8.58
CA ARG A 79 14.81 3.56 -9.23
C ARG A 79 14.17 2.20 -9.04
N VAL A 80 14.94 1.11 -9.17
CA VAL A 80 14.45 -0.24 -8.92
C VAL A 80 14.05 -0.42 -7.45
N ALA A 81 14.87 0.06 -6.52
CA ALA A 81 14.53 0.02 -5.09
C ALA A 81 13.27 0.83 -4.76
N ALA A 82 13.12 2.01 -5.38
CA ALA A 82 11.92 2.83 -5.25
C ALA A 82 10.69 2.11 -5.84
N ALA A 83 10.79 1.54 -7.05
CA ALA A 83 9.71 0.77 -7.65
C ALA A 83 9.25 -0.37 -6.73
N ALA A 84 10.19 -1.12 -6.17
CA ALA A 84 9.87 -2.18 -5.20
C ALA A 84 9.11 -1.65 -3.97
N ALA A 85 9.52 -0.49 -3.43
CA ALA A 85 8.83 0.16 -2.32
C ALA A 85 7.40 0.60 -2.70
N LEU A 86 7.19 1.13 -3.91
CA LEU A 86 5.87 1.54 -4.40
C LEU A 86 4.95 0.33 -4.63
N ILE A 87 5.48 -0.74 -5.23
CA ILE A 87 4.77 -2.01 -5.42
C ILE A 87 4.36 -2.59 -4.06
N LEU A 88 5.28 -2.63 -3.10
CA LEU A 88 5.00 -3.11 -1.76
C LEU A 88 3.93 -2.26 -1.07
N ALA A 89 3.98 -0.94 -1.20
CA ALA A 89 2.98 -0.03 -0.65
C ALA A 89 1.57 -0.32 -1.18
N THR A 90 1.44 -0.48 -2.51
CA THR A 90 0.17 -0.83 -3.17
C THR A 90 -0.33 -2.21 -2.76
N THR A 91 0.56 -3.21 -2.75
CA THR A 91 0.21 -4.59 -2.36
C THR A 91 -0.23 -4.68 -0.90
N THR A 92 0.43 -3.92 -0.01
CA THR A 92 0.08 -3.88 1.41
C THR A 92 -1.36 -3.41 1.62
N HIS A 93 -1.84 -2.45 0.83
CA HIS A 93 -3.25 -2.03 0.85
C HIS A 93 -4.19 -3.23 0.59
N SER A 94 -3.98 -3.94 -0.50
CA SER A 94 -4.80 -5.11 -0.86
C SER A 94 -4.73 -6.24 0.17
N VAL A 95 -3.56 -6.45 0.80
CA VAL A 95 -3.42 -7.42 1.89
C VAL A 95 -4.22 -7.00 3.12
N LEU A 96 -4.20 -5.72 3.48
CA LEU A 96 -5.01 -5.19 4.59
C LEU A 96 -6.51 -5.36 4.31
N ASP A 97 -6.93 -5.16 3.07
CA ASP A 97 -8.30 -5.39 2.64
C ASP A 97 -8.78 -6.83 2.81
N ALA A 98 -7.88 -7.80 2.60
CA ALA A 98 -8.20 -9.21 2.82
C ALA A 98 -8.41 -9.55 4.31
N LEU A 99 -7.98 -8.66 5.22
CA LEU A 99 -8.16 -8.76 6.67
C LEU A 99 -9.43 -8.04 7.16
N THR A 100 -10.21 -7.44 6.25
CA THR A 100 -11.42 -6.66 6.58
C THR A 100 -12.70 -7.38 6.15
N THR A 101 -13.82 -7.01 6.77
CA THR A 101 -15.17 -7.45 6.38
C THR A 101 -16.01 -6.35 5.74
N TYR A 102 -15.44 -5.16 5.49
CA TYR A 102 -16.19 -3.99 4.96
C TYR A 102 -16.81 -4.21 3.59
N SER A 103 -16.19 -5.02 2.76
CA SER A 103 -16.69 -5.36 1.44
C SER A 103 -17.26 -6.77 1.43
N PRO A 104 -18.32 -7.04 0.65
CA PRO A 104 -18.85 -8.40 0.47
C PRO A 104 -17.83 -9.33 -0.17
N THR A 105 -16.80 -8.78 -0.83
CA THR A 105 -15.74 -9.55 -1.50
C THR A 105 -14.36 -9.21 -0.92
N GLY A 106 -13.45 -10.19 -0.94
CA GLY A 106 -12.03 -9.93 -0.75
C GLY A 106 -11.36 -9.43 -2.05
N PRO A 107 -10.07 -9.04 -2.02
CA PRO A 107 -9.33 -8.63 -3.20
C PRO A 107 -9.06 -9.79 -4.17
N ALA A 108 -9.05 -9.47 -5.47
CA ALA A 108 -8.67 -10.40 -6.54
C ALA A 108 -7.16 -10.29 -6.82
N PHE A 109 -6.33 -10.88 -5.98
CA PHE A 109 -4.87 -10.72 -6.05
C PHE A 109 -4.25 -11.04 -7.42
N TRP A 110 -4.89 -11.92 -8.21
CA TRP A 110 -4.35 -12.39 -9.47
C TRP A 110 -5.13 -11.89 -10.70
N ALA A 111 -6.00 -10.87 -10.54
CA ALA A 111 -6.64 -10.27 -11.70
C ALA A 111 -5.58 -9.60 -12.61
N PRO A 112 -5.76 -9.65 -13.94
CA PRO A 112 -6.88 -10.17 -14.72
C PRO A 112 -6.85 -11.68 -14.95
N PHE A 113 -5.80 -12.40 -14.53
CA PHE A 113 -5.60 -13.83 -14.82
C PHE A 113 -6.58 -14.73 -14.05
N SER A 114 -7.05 -14.27 -12.87
CA SER A 114 -8.03 -14.96 -12.05
C SER A 114 -8.86 -13.95 -11.25
N ASN A 115 -10.19 -14.10 -11.30
CA ASN A 115 -11.11 -13.31 -10.48
C ASN A 115 -11.40 -13.93 -9.11
N HIS A 116 -10.62 -14.96 -8.71
CA HIS A 116 -10.77 -15.53 -7.39
C HIS A 116 -10.54 -14.47 -6.31
N ARG A 117 -11.46 -14.40 -5.34
CA ARG A 117 -11.44 -13.41 -4.26
C ARG A 117 -10.89 -14.05 -3.00
N TYR A 118 -9.90 -13.40 -2.40
CA TYR A 118 -9.18 -13.93 -1.25
C TYR A 118 -9.60 -13.21 0.03
N ARG A 119 -9.82 -13.98 1.09
CA ARG A 119 -10.02 -13.48 2.45
C ARG A 119 -9.19 -14.31 3.40
N PHE A 120 -8.62 -13.68 4.40
CA PHE A 120 -7.99 -14.42 5.48
C PHE A 120 -9.03 -14.99 6.43
N PRO A 121 -8.79 -16.18 7.02
CA PRO A 121 -9.73 -16.78 7.99
C PRO A 121 -9.82 -15.94 9.27
N TRP A 122 -8.80 -15.17 9.58
CA TRP A 122 -8.76 -14.21 10.68
C TRP A 122 -8.84 -12.79 10.11
N MET A 123 -9.89 -12.06 10.50
CA MET A 123 -10.19 -10.72 10.01
C MET A 123 -10.32 -9.76 11.21
N PRO A 124 -9.21 -9.26 11.76
CA PRO A 124 -9.23 -8.40 12.95
C PRO A 124 -9.83 -7.01 12.68
N LEU A 125 -9.88 -6.61 11.41
CA LEU A 125 -10.43 -5.33 10.97
C LEU A 125 -11.92 -5.50 10.59
N THR A 126 -12.70 -6.10 11.48
CA THR A 126 -14.13 -6.32 11.25
C THR A 126 -14.93 -5.07 11.59
N GLY A 127 -15.67 -4.54 10.62
CA GLY A 127 -16.65 -3.48 10.81
C GLY A 127 -17.98 -4.02 11.34
N ALA A 128 -18.16 -4.03 12.65
CA ALA A 128 -19.44 -4.43 13.26
C ALA A 128 -20.21 -3.26 13.88
N GLY A 129 -19.67 -2.04 13.86
CA GLY A 129 -20.20 -0.95 14.67
C GLY A 129 -20.24 0.44 14.04
N GLY A 130 -20.00 0.58 12.74
CA GLY A 130 -20.01 1.85 12.06
C GLY A 130 -18.63 2.54 11.99
N PHE A 131 -18.60 3.67 11.30
CA PHE A 131 -17.37 4.38 10.91
C PHE A 131 -16.40 4.68 12.08
N GLU A 132 -16.91 5.04 13.25
CA GLU A 132 -16.05 5.41 14.40
C GLU A 132 -15.29 4.22 14.98
N THR A 133 -15.95 3.05 15.09
CA THR A 133 -15.31 1.83 15.61
C THR A 133 -14.32 1.24 14.62
N ASP A 134 -14.58 1.41 13.33
CA ASP A 134 -13.74 0.93 12.25
C ASP A 134 -12.48 1.77 12.15
N PHE A 135 -12.61 3.10 12.22
CA PHE A 135 -11.47 4.02 12.26
C PHE A 135 -10.57 3.76 13.48
N GLY A 136 -11.15 3.50 14.66
CA GLY A 136 -10.38 3.17 15.86
C GLY A 136 -9.56 1.88 15.70
N ARG A 137 -10.11 0.86 15.06
CA ARG A 137 -9.40 -0.40 14.78
C ARG A 137 -8.31 -0.22 13.73
N GLU A 138 -8.57 0.49 12.64
CA GLU A 138 -7.53 0.83 11.66
C GLU A 138 -6.40 1.64 12.29
N ALA A 139 -6.72 2.62 13.13
CA ALA A 139 -5.72 3.38 13.86
C ALA A 139 -4.86 2.48 14.75
N LEU A 140 -5.46 1.54 15.46
CA LEU A 140 -4.77 0.64 16.38
C LEU A 140 -3.95 -0.43 15.64
N TYR A 141 -4.55 -1.13 14.66
CA TYR A 141 -3.92 -2.31 14.04
C TYR A 141 -3.07 -1.98 12.80
N VAL A 142 -3.27 -0.83 12.18
CA VAL A 142 -2.56 -0.42 10.97
C VAL A 142 -1.71 0.83 11.20
N CYS A 143 -2.34 1.92 11.66
CA CYS A 143 -1.64 3.21 11.75
C CYS A 143 -0.60 3.21 12.87
N LEU A 144 -0.91 2.68 14.05
CA LEU A 144 0.01 2.66 15.18
C LEU A 144 1.23 1.77 14.93
N PRO A 145 1.10 0.50 14.48
CA PRO A 145 2.27 -0.31 14.13
C PRO A 145 3.11 0.29 13.00
N ALA A 146 2.49 0.88 11.98
CA ALA A 146 3.20 1.57 10.90
C ALA A 146 3.98 2.78 11.42
N LEU A 147 3.39 3.58 12.31
CA LEU A 147 4.07 4.70 12.95
C LEU A 147 5.27 4.24 13.80
N VAL A 148 5.06 3.23 14.64
CA VAL A 148 6.13 2.65 15.46
C VAL A 148 7.27 2.14 14.58
N LEU A 149 6.97 1.44 13.49
CA LEU A 149 7.98 0.97 12.55
C LEU A 149 8.76 2.12 11.90
N ILE A 150 8.07 3.20 11.48
CA ILE A 150 8.73 4.39 10.93
C ILE A 150 9.69 5.00 11.97
N LEU A 151 9.22 5.17 13.20
CA LEU A 151 10.03 5.75 14.28
C LEU A 151 11.23 4.86 14.62
N LEU A 152 11.08 3.54 14.64
CA LEU A 152 12.18 2.59 14.87
C LEU A 152 13.22 2.65 13.73
N ILE A 153 12.78 2.74 12.48
CA ILE A 153 13.67 2.88 11.32
C ILE A 153 14.46 4.19 11.43
N GLU A 154 13.79 5.31 11.75
CA GLU A 154 14.46 6.60 11.90
C GLU A 154 15.45 6.59 13.08
N TRP A 155 15.05 6.06 14.23
CA TRP A 155 15.92 5.94 15.39
C TRP A 155 17.16 5.07 15.08
N TRP A 156 16.97 3.92 14.42
CA TRP A 156 18.07 3.05 14.00
C TRP A 156 19.05 3.78 13.07
N ARG A 157 18.52 4.50 12.08
CA ARG A 157 19.31 5.30 11.13
C ARG A 157 20.12 6.39 11.81
N HIS A 158 19.49 7.12 12.75
CA HIS A 158 20.18 8.17 13.50
C HIS A 158 21.30 7.62 14.40
N ARG A 159 21.12 6.43 14.96
CA ARG A 159 22.17 5.76 15.73
C ARG A 159 23.35 5.35 14.87
N HIS A 160 23.11 4.75 13.71
CA HIS A 160 24.16 4.23 12.85
C HIS A 160 24.87 5.33 12.04
N ALA A 161 24.21 6.43 11.71
CA ALA A 161 24.86 7.60 11.10
C ALA A 161 25.91 8.26 11.99
N ARG A 162 25.87 8.05 13.31
CA ARG A 162 26.85 8.57 14.28
C ARG A 162 28.07 7.67 14.48
N ILE A 163 28.05 6.46 13.94
CA ILE A 163 29.07 5.42 14.18
C ILE A 163 30.08 5.35 13.02
N LEU A 164 29.75 5.90 11.86
CA LEU A 164 30.66 5.95 10.71
C LEU A 164 31.21 7.38 10.62
N PRO A 165 32.43 7.66 11.09
CA PRO A 165 33.15 8.90 10.74
C PRO A 165 33.46 8.88 9.24
N GLU A 166 33.39 10.07 8.61
CA GLU A 166 33.78 10.30 7.21
C GLU A 166 35.23 9.86 6.94
#